data_ca990738907c9f2c7bfb9276f3bb57e3
#
_entry.id   ca990738907c9f2c7bfb9276f3bb57e3
#
_cell.length_a   1.000
_cell.length_b   1.000
_cell.length_c   1.000
_cell.angle_alpha   90.00
_cell.angle_beta   90.00
_cell.angle_gamma   90.00
#
_symmetry.space_group_name_H-M   'P 1'
#
loop_
_entity.id
_entity.type
_entity.pdbx_description
1 polymer ?
#
loop_
_entity_poly.entity_id
_entity_poly.type
_entity_poly.pdbx_seq_one_letter_code
_entity_poly.pdbx_strand_id
1 'polypeptide(L)' 'MQALPYSEGFWSDTYRGHAIAILNHGGRWLVYLDHILQQRMQFETPEAAVNWLQRKVDKPRERVPLH' A
#
# COMPACT_ATOMS: atom_id res chain seq x y z
N MET A 1 22.91 -6.12 -2.43
CA MET A 1 21.96 -5.73 -2.54
C MET A 1 21.13 -5.91 -1.52
N GLN A 2 20.40 -5.33 -1.22
CA GLN A 2 19.72 -5.52 -0.20
C GLN A 2 18.63 -6.39 -0.39
N ALA A 3 18.36 -7.13 0.56
CA ALA A 3 17.27 -7.98 0.48
C ALA A 3 16.06 -7.17 0.37
N LEU A 4 15.15 -7.60 -0.42
CA LEU A 4 13.95 -6.90 -0.53
C LEU A 4 13.15 -7.10 0.70
N PRO A 5 12.63 -6.05 1.25
CA PRO A 5 11.82 -6.18 2.45
C PRO A 5 10.64 -7.10 2.24
N TYR A 6 10.20 -7.24 1.02
CA TYR A 6 9.04 -8.05 0.72
C TYR A 6 9.27 -9.52 1.02
N SER A 7 10.49 -9.95 1.07
CA SER A 7 10.75 -11.36 1.29
C SER A 7 10.34 -11.80 2.68
N GLU A 8 10.11 -10.87 3.57
CA GLU A 8 9.69 -11.21 4.89
C GLU A 8 8.17 -11.40 5.00
N GLY A 9 7.45 -11.14 3.97
CA GLY A 9 6.00 -11.25 4.05
C GLY A 9 5.32 -10.03 4.63
N PHE A 10 6.09 -9.05 5.01
CA PHE A 10 5.53 -7.82 5.56
C PHE A 10 6.49 -6.68 5.25
N TRP A 11 5.94 -5.54 4.88
CA TRP A 11 6.77 -4.38 4.62
C TRP A 11 5.97 -3.14 4.96
N SER A 12 6.61 -2.16 5.53
CA SER A 12 5.95 -0.91 5.83
C SER A 12 6.91 0.25 5.64
N ASP A 13 6.37 1.39 5.40
CA ASP A 13 7.16 2.59 5.19
C ASP A 13 6.25 3.79 5.40
N THR A 14 6.85 4.97 5.37
CA THR A 14 6.11 6.21 5.39
C THR A 14 6.27 6.85 4.02
N TYR A 15 5.17 7.23 3.41
CA TYR A 15 5.21 7.84 2.09
C TYR A 15 4.40 9.12 2.15
N ARG A 16 5.06 10.24 1.95
CA ARG A 16 4.43 11.56 1.99
C ARG A 16 3.62 11.77 3.26
N GLY A 17 4.15 11.31 4.36
CA GLY A 17 3.50 11.48 5.65
C GLY A 17 2.42 10.47 5.97
N HIS A 18 2.21 9.50 5.09
CA HIS A 18 1.21 8.46 5.33
C HIS A 18 1.90 7.14 5.60
N ALA A 19 1.38 6.41 6.55
CA ALA A 19 1.91 5.08 6.82
C ALA A 19 1.34 4.11 5.80
N ILE A 20 2.21 3.40 5.10
CA ILE A 20 1.76 2.38 4.15
C ILE A 20 2.40 1.07 4.56
N ALA A 21 1.66 0.00 4.37
CA ALA A 21 2.15 -1.32 4.72
C ALA A 21 1.51 -2.38 3.85
N ILE A 22 2.21 -3.47 3.65
CA ILE A 22 1.65 -4.60 2.93
C ILE A 22 1.97 -5.86 3.71
N LEU A 23 1.11 -6.85 3.59
CA LEU A 23 1.25 -8.10 4.31
C LEU A 23 0.87 -9.25 3.40
N ASN A 24 1.73 -10.23 3.30
CA ASN A 24 1.43 -11.42 2.52
C ASN A 24 0.56 -12.35 3.35
N HIS A 25 -0.59 -12.67 2.83
CA HIS A 25 -1.51 -13.55 3.51
C HIS A 25 -2.05 -14.54 2.49
N GLY A 26 -1.64 -15.77 2.59
CA GLY A 26 -2.14 -16.79 1.68
C GLY A 26 -1.78 -16.56 0.23
N GLY A 27 -0.64 -15.95 -0.02
CA GLY A 27 -0.22 -15.70 -1.39
C GLY A 27 -0.74 -14.42 -1.98
N ARG A 28 -1.51 -13.66 -1.21
CA ARG A 28 -1.99 -12.38 -1.67
C ARG A 28 -1.46 -11.29 -0.78
N TRP A 29 -1.23 -10.14 -1.34
CA TRP A 29 -0.68 -9.02 -0.57
C TRP A 29 -1.81 -8.08 -0.19
N LEU A 30 -2.05 -7.96 1.11
CA LEU A 30 -3.03 -7.04 1.64
C LEU A 30 -2.37 -5.69 1.82
N VAL A 31 -3.13 -4.64 1.74
CA VAL A 31 -2.59 -3.28 1.83
C VAL A 31 -3.24 -2.52 2.97
N TYR A 32 -2.43 -1.75 3.66
CA TYR A 32 -2.89 -0.93 4.77
C TYR A 32 -2.47 0.51 4.51
N LEU A 33 -3.37 1.42 4.71
CA LEU A 33 -3.07 2.84 4.58
C LEU A 33 -3.43 3.51 5.90
N ASP A 34 -2.45 4.17 6.50
CA ASP A 34 -2.63 4.83 7.79
C ASP A 34 -3.18 3.84 8.83
N HIS A 35 -2.64 2.61 8.78
CA HIS A 35 -2.99 1.54 9.70
C HIS A 35 -4.40 0.97 9.50
N ILE A 36 -5.02 1.28 8.37
CA ILE A 36 -6.35 0.78 8.08
C ILE A 36 -6.28 -0.15 6.90
N LEU A 37 -6.76 -1.37 7.09
CA LEU A 37 -6.78 -2.35 6.02
C LEU A 37 -7.73 -1.91 4.91
N GLN A 38 -7.25 -1.96 3.68
CA GLN A 38 -8.06 -1.62 2.52
C GLN A 38 -8.73 -2.91 2.05
N GLN A 39 -9.89 -3.17 2.57
CA GLN A 39 -10.46 -4.50 2.56
C GLN A 39 -10.69 -5.11 1.21
N ARG A 40 -10.97 -4.40 0.22
CA ARG A 40 -11.26 -5.00 -1.06
C ARG A 40 -10.09 -5.07 -2.00
N MET A 41 -8.91 -4.68 -1.50
CA MET A 41 -7.74 -4.63 -2.34
C MET A 41 -6.79 -5.74 -1.98
N GLN A 42 -6.46 -6.57 -2.94
CA GLN A 42 -5.47 -7.63 -2.78
C GLN A 42 -4.66 -7.69 -4.04
N PHE A 43 -3.39 -8.00 -3.92
CA PHE A 43 -2.50 -8.01 -5.06
C PHE A 43 -1.68 -9.28 -5.08
N GLU A 44 -1.23 -9.67 -6.23
CA GLU A 44 -0.45 -10.89 -6.35
C GLU A 44 1.03 -10.66 -6.18
N THR A 45 1.47 -9.41 -6.25
CA THR A 45 2.88 -9.10 -6.03
C THR A 45 2.99 -7.94 -5.07
N PRO A 46 4.10 -7.89 -4.31
CA PRO A 46 4.27 -6.77 -3.40
C PRO A 46 4.45 -5.46 -4.13
N GLU A 47 5.06 -5.50 -5.31
CA GLU A 47 5.27 -4.26 -6.07
C GLU A 47 3.95 -3.63 -6.47
N ALA A 48 3.01 -4.45 -6.89
CA ALA A 48 1.70 -3.93 -7.26
C ALA A 48 1.00 -3.32 -6.05
N ALA A 49 1.15 -3.96 -4.91
CA ALA A 49 0.53 -3.47 -3.68
C ALA A 49 1.10 -2.11 -3.29
N VAL A 50 2.42 -1.99 -3.31
CA VAL A 50 3.06 -0.73 -2.95
C VAL A 50 2.69 0.36 -3.94
N ASN A 51 2.69 0.04 -5.23
CA ASN A 51 2.31 1.00 -6.24
C ASN A 51 0.91 1.53 -6.01
N TRP A 52 -0.01 0.65 -5.68
CA TRP A 52 -1.38 1.07 -5.44
C TRP A 52 -1.46 2.03 -4.25
N LEU A 53 -0.72 1.70 -3.18
CA LEU A 53 -0.73 2.57 -1.99
C LEU A 53 -0.15 3.94 -2.32
N GLN A 54 0.95 3.97 -3.07
CA GLN A 54 1.55 5.25 -3.43
C GLN A 54 0.62 6.08 -4.29
N ARG A 55 -0.07 5.45 -5.22
CA ARG A 55 -1.00 6.16 -6.04
C ARG A 55 -2.17 6.68 -5.23
N LYS A 56 -2.61 5.90 -4.25
CA LYS A 56 -3.70 6.33 -3.42
C LYS A 56 -3.31 7.57 -2.63
N VAL A 57 -2.10 7.61 -2.12
CA VAL A 57 -1.62 8.78 -1.40
C VAL A 57 -1.44 9.97 -2.34
N ASP A 58 -0.90 9.71 -3.54
CA ASP A 58 -0.62 10.78 -4.49
C ASP A 58 -1.89 11.36 -5.11
N LYS A 59 -2.99 10.61 -5.06
CA LYS A 59 -4.18 11.06 -5.72
C LYS A 59 -4.70 12.28 -5.03
N PRO A 60 -4.93 13.36 -5.75
CA PRO A 60 -5.40 14.57 -5.11
C PRO A 60 -6.79 14.36 -4.56
N ARG A 61 -7.04 14.87 -3.46
CA ARG A 61 -8.24 14.65 -2.90
C ARG A 61 -9.18 15.50 -3.43
N GLU A 62 -9.61 15.69 -4.02
CA GLU A 62 -10.23 16.43 -4.57
C GLU A 62 -11.10 16.73 -4.51
N ARG A 63 -11.44 17.13 -4.65
CA ARG A 63 -12.05 17.44 -4.70
C ARG A 63 -12.72 17.82 -5.08
N VAL A 64 -13.49 18.14 -5.21
CA VAL A 64 -14.03 18.42 -5.57
C VAL A 64 -14.55 19.15 -5.84
N PRO A 65 -15.17 19.65 -6.18
CA PRO A 65 -15.62 20.32 -6.46
C PRO A 65 -16.29 20.75 -6.54
N LEU A 66 -16.80 21.12 -6.57
CA LEU A 66 -17.41 21.50 -6.68
C LEU A 66 -17.92 21.81 -7.10
N HIS A 67 -18.26 22.09 -7.27
CA HIS A 67 -18.78 22.40 -7.61
C HIS A 67 -19.17 22.58 -7.76
#